data_dfdfad70ef2e441f0244cdb44666b604
#
_entry.id   dfdfad70ef2e441f0244cdb44666b604
#
_cell.length_a   1.000
_cell.length_b   1.000
_cell.length_c   1.000
_cell.angle_alpha   90.00
_cell.angle_beta   90.00
_cell.angle_gamma   90.00
#
_symmetry.space_group_name_H-M   'P 1'
#
loop_
_entity.id
_entity.type
_entity.pdbx_description
1 polymer ?
#
loop_
_entity_poly.entity_id
_entity_poly.type
_entity_poly.pdbx_seq_one_letter_code
_entity_poly.pdbx_strand_id
1 'polypeptide(L)'
;MDYLLELRKLVGHRPLLMVGVTVFVFDGQGRMLLLKRRDNDCWGPPGGAVEPGEVVEESAKRETLEETGLEIGGLSLFGVFSGEDQFYRYPNGDEVHNVTIVYISHIQGGEVRISAEHTDWKYFPLGEIPSAISPPIIPILKKLLGDLQDKQGGKRL
;
A
#
# COMPACT_ATOMS: atom_id res chain seq x y z
N MET A 1 3.58 16.51 10.91
CA MET A 1 2.75 17.45 10.12
C MET A 1 2.45 16.80 8.79
N ASP A 2 1.20 16.72 8.43
CA ASP A 2 0.83 16.12 7.14
C ASP A 2 1.00 17.15 6.02
N TYR A 3 2.05 17.02 5.26
CA TYR A 3 2.42 17.91 4.17
C TYR A 3 1.30 18.04 3.11
N LEU A 4 0.62 16.93 2.78
CA LEU A 4 -0.46 16.98 1.80
C LEU A 4 -1.66 17.76 2.31
N LEU A 5 -2.02 17.62 3.58
CA LEU A 5 -3.10 18.40 4.18
C LEU A 5 -2.79 19.89 4.16
N GLU A 6 -1.53 20.27 4.39
CA GLU A 6 -1.11 21.68 4.28
C GLU A 6 -1.25 22.18 2.84
N LEU A 7 -0.80 21.41 1.86
CA LEU A 7 -0.97 21.77 0.45
C LEU A 7 -2.45 21.88 0.06
N ARG A 8 -3.30 20.99 0.55
CA ARG A 8 -4.73 21.00 0.25
C ARG A 8 -5.41 22.30 0.68
N LYS A 9 -4.97 22.90 1.77
CA LYS A 9 -5.47 24.21 2.21
C LYS A 9 -5.21 25.31 1.17
N LEU A 10 -4.16 25.16 0.39
CA LEU A 10 -3.77 26.14 -0.62
C LEU A 10 -4.38 25.86 -2.00
N VAL A 11 -4.47 24.58 -2.39
CA VAL A 11 -4.85 24.20 -3.75
C VAL A 11 -6.25 23.56 -3.86
N GLY A 12 -6.89 23.27 -2.74
CA GLY A 12 -8.21 22.62 -2.73
C GLY A 12 -8.15 21.20 -3.30
N HIS A 13 -9.12 20.85 -4.15
CA HIS A 13 -9.25 19.50 -4.72
C HIS A 13 -8.43 19.27 -5.99
N ARG A 14 -7.64 20.24 -6.43
CA ARG A 14 -6.84 20.11 -7.65
C ARG A 14 -5.91 18.90 -7.57
N PRO A 15 -5.65 18.22 -8.72
CA PRO A 15 -4.74 17.09 -8.73
C PRO A 15 -3.36 17.44 -8.16
N LEU A 16 -2.87 16.62 -7.23
CA LEU A 16 -1.51 16.71 -6.72
C LEU A 16 -0.72 15.47 -7.14
N LEU A 17 0.54 15.69 -7.50
CA LEU A 17 1.49 14.60 -7.64
C LEU A 17 1.93 14.19 -6.24
N MET A 18 1.68 12.94 -5.87
CA MET A 18 1.98 12.41 -4.54
C MET A 18 2.96 11.26 -4.63
N VAL A 19 4.03 11.32 -3.86
CA VAL A 19 4.92 10.18 -3.66
C VAL A 19 4.40 9.38 -2.47
N GLY A 20 4.09 8.12 -2.70
CA GLY A 20 3.62 7.21 -1.66
C GLY A 20 4.45 5.95 -1.59
N VAL A 21 4.37 5.28 -0.45
CA VAL A 21 4.92 3.94 -0.24
C VAL A 21 3.79 2.97 0.02
N THR A 22 3.96 1.75 -0.45
CA THR A 22 3.06 0.63 -0.18
C THR A 22 3.91 -0.57 0.19
N VAL A 23 3.48 -1.33 1.17
CA VAL A 23 4.22 -2.53 1.62
C VAL A 23 3.32 -3.76 1.51
N PHE A 24 3.71 -4.71 0.69
CA PHE A 24 3.14 -6.05 0.74
C PHE A 24 3.77 -6.80 1.92
N VAL A 25 3.02 -6.90 3.01
CA VAL A 25 3.46 -7.52 4.26
C VAL A 25 2.97 -8.97 4.28
N PHE A 26 3.90 -9.90 4.40
CA PHE A 26 3.60 -11.32 4.47
C PHE A 26 3.82 -11.87 5.88
N ASP A 27 2.93 -12.77 6.29
CA ASP A 27 3.11 -13.54 7.52
C ASP A 27 4.00 -14.77 7.28
N GLY A 28 4.23 -15.56 8.33
CA GLY A 28 5.06 -16.78 8.26
C GLY A 28 4.46 -17.90 7.39
N GLN A 29 3.21 -17.77 6.96
CA GLN A 29 2.52 -18.72 6.08
C GLN A 29 2.39 -18.22 4.64
N GLY A 30 3.04 -17.10 4.31
CA GLY A 30 2.99 -16.53 2.96
C GLY A 30 1.68 -15.84 2.62
N ARG A 31 0.88 -15.49 3.62
CA ARG A 31 -0.37 -14.75 3.43
C ARG A 31 -0.10 -13.25 3.51
N MET A 32 -0.81 -12.48 2.68
CA MET A 32 -0.67 -11.04 2.60
C MET A 32 -1.65 -10.33 3.54
N LEU A 33 -1.14 -9.35 4.29
CA LEU A 33 -1.97 -8.50 5.12
C LEU A 33 -2.66 -7.44 4.26
N LEU A 34 -3.99 -7.40 4.33
CA LEU A 34 -4.78 -6.32 3.75
C LEU A 34 -5.63 -5.66 4.84
N LEU A 35 -5.83 -4.36 4.67
CA LEU A 35 -6.63 -3.50 5.53
C LEU A 35 -7.83 -2.99 4.75
N LYS A 36 -8.99 -2.93 5.39
CA LYS A 36 -10.20 -2.40 4.77
C LYS A 36 -10.33 -0.93 5.10
N ARG A 37 -10.34 -0.09 4.08
CA ARG A 37 -10.42 1.37 4.23
C ARG A 37 -11.82 1.81 4.67
N ARG A 38 -11.86 2.75 5.59
CA ARG A 38 -13.13 3.35 6.05
C ARG A 38 -13.79 4.22 4.99
N ASP A 39 -12.99 4.94 4.18
CA ASP A 39 -13.48 5.95 3.26
C ASP A 39 -14.15 5.38 1.98
N ASN A 40 -13.69 4.23 1.47
CA ASN A 40 -14.19 3.65 0.23
C ASN A 40 -14.57 2.16 0.33
N ASP A 41 -14.43 1.58 1.53
CA ASP A 41 -14.77 0.18 1.82
C ASP A 41 -13.97 -0.85 0.99
N CYS A 42 -12.85 -0.44 0.42
CA CYS A 42 -11.93 -1.29 -0.34
C CYS A 42 -10.79 -1.81 0.52
N TRP A 43 -10.27 -2.97 0.13
CA TRP A 43 -9.08 -3.56 0.74
C TRP A 43 -7.81 -3.05 0.06
N GLY A 44 -6.75 -2.91 0.84
CA GLY A 44 -5.43 -2.56 0.33
C GLY A 44 -4.33 -2.86 1.34
N PRO A 45 -3.07 -2.96 0.88
CA PRO A 45 -1.94 -3.11 1.79
C PRO A 45 -1.68 -1.81 2.56
N PRO A 46 -0.94 -1.87 3.68
CA PRO A 46 -0.54 -0.67 4.38
C PRO A 46 0.36 0.21 3.51
N GLY A 47 0.26 1.50 3.71
CA GLY A 47 1.05 2.49 2.99
C GLY A 47 0.56 3.91 3.26
N GLY A 48 1.22 4.88 2.68
CA GLY A 48 0.87 6.27 2.82
C GLY A 48 1.86 7.21 2.13
N ALA A 49 1.68 8.50 2.35
CA ALA A 49 2.51 9.52 1.73
C ALA A 49 3.90 9.58 2.35
N VAL A 50 4.90 9.76 1.51
CA VAL A 50 6.26 10.13 1.95
C VAL A 50 6.25 11.60 2.33
N GLU A 51 6.74 11.89 3.53
CA GLU A 51 6.87 13.27 4.01
C GLU A 51 8.17 13.92 3.50
N PRO A 52 8.19 15.25 3.34
CA PRO A 52 9.40 15.95 2.93
C PRO A 52 10.60 15.66 3.86
N GLY A 53 11.71 15.26 3.25
CA GLY A 53 12.94 14.91 3.98
C GLY A 53 12.98 13.50 4.53
N GLU A 54 11.91 12.72 4.38
CA GLU A 54 11.84 11.35 4.85
C GLU A 54 12.48 10.39 3.83
N VAL A 55 13.26 9.43 4.31
CA VAL A 55 13.77 8.33 3.49
C VAL A 55 12.61 7.36 3.23
N VAL A 56 12.43 6.92 1.97
CA VAL A 56 11.26 6.12 1.59
C VAL A 56 11.13 4.81 2.34
N GLU A 57 12.25 4.15 2.67
CA GLU A 57 12.25 2.93 3.48
C GLU A 57 11.76 3.20 4.92
N GLU A 58 12.12 4.35 5.47
CA GLU A 58 11.64 4.76 6.79
C GLU A 58 10.14 5.10 6.75
N SER A 59 9.67 5.75 5.67
CA SER A 59 8.23 5.97 5.44
C SER A 59 7.47 4.64 5.40
N ALA A 60 7.99 3.64 4.71
CA ALA A 60 7.37 2.32 4.59
C ALA A 60 7.20 1.66 5.96
N LYS A 61 8.23 1.71 6.79
CA LYS A 61 8.19 1.16 8.15
C LYS A 61 7.25 1.94 9.04
N ARG A 62 7.31 3.27 8.99
CA ARG A 62 6.46 4.17 9.78
C ARG A 62 4.99 3.97 9.46
N GLU A 63 4.62 4.01 8.19
CA GLU A 63 3.23 3.83 7.77
C GLU A 63 2.69 2.44 8.14
N THR A 64 3.50 1.41 7.98
CA THR A 64 3.10 0.05 8.38
C THR A 64 2.85 -0.02 9.88
N LEU A 65 3.74 0.55 10.69
CA LEU A 65 3.58 0.56 12.13
C LEU A 65 2.35 1.37 12.57
N GLU A 66 2.17 2.56 12.01
CA GLU A 66 1.04 3.43 12.34
C GLU A 66 -0.30 2.80 11.99
N GLU A 67 -0.41 2.17 10.82
CA GLU A 67 -1.66 1.61 10.34
C GLU A 67 -1.96 0.21 10.90
N THR A 68 -0.95 -0.55 11.28
CA THR A 68 -1.12 -1.97 11.63
C THR A 68 -0.61 -2.36 13.01
N GLY A 69 0.23 -1.56 13.64
CA GLY A 69 0.91 -1.94 14.88
C GLY A 69 2.06 -2.95 14.69
N LEU A 70 2.35 -3.32 13.44
CA LEU A 70 3.38 -4.32 13.14
C LEU A 70 4.72 -3.68 12.83
N GLU A 71 5.77 -4.31 13.35
CA GLU A 71 7.14 -4.07 12.94
C GLU A 71 7.49 -5.04 11.81
N ILE A 72 8.06 -4.50 10.74
CA ILE A 72 8.46 -5.28 9.57
C ILE A 72 9.97 -5.37 9.47
N GLY A 73 10.44 -6.46 8.87
CA GLY A 73 11.86 -6.72 8.66
C GLY A 73 12.45 -5.99 7.46
N GLY A 74 13.45 -6.60 6.83
CA GLY A 74 14.08 -6.04 5.64
C GLY A 74 13.10 -5.78 4.51
N LEU A 75 13.30 -4.66 3.81
CA LEU A 75 12.48 -4.24 2.68
C LEU A 75 13.14 -4.66 1.37
N SER A 76 12.39 -5.34 0.50
CA SER A 76 12.79 -5.63 -0.88
C SER A 76 11.96 -4.76 -1.82
N LEU A 77 12.61 -3.97 -2.67
CA LEU A 77 11.92 -3.14 -3.65
C LEU A 77 11.24 -4.05 -4.67
N PHE A 78 9.92 -3.93 -4.76
CA PHE A 78 9.13 -4.60 -5.79
C PHE A 78 9.06 -3.78 -7.08
N GLY A 79 8.82 -2.49 -6.97
CA GLY A 79 8.79 -1.60 -8.12
C GLY A 79 8.30 -0.21 -7.79
N VAL A 80 8.33 0.65 -8.83
CA VAL A 80 7.79 2.01 -8.78
C VAL A 80 6.68 2.09 -9.83
N PHE A 81 5.51 2.56 -9.42
CA PHE A 81 4.31 2.60 -10.26
C PHE A 81 3.83 4.04 -10.38
N SER A 82 3.52 4.45 -11.60
CA SER A 82 3.03 5.80 -11.91
C SER A 82 2.18 5.75 -13.17
N GLY A 83 1.68 6.90 -13.60
CA GLY A 83 0.87 7.01 -14.81
C GLY A 83 -0.63 7.02 -14.54
N GLU A 84 -1.42 6.84 -15.59
CA GLU A 84 -2.88 6.99 -15.51
C GLU A 84 -3.54 5.99 -14.55
N ASP A 85 -3.02 4.78 -14.45
CA ASP A 85 -3.52 3.75 -13.53
C ASP A 85 -3.31 4.12 -12.06
N GLN A 86 -2.48 5.10 -11.78
CA GLN A 86 -2.19 5.58 -10.42
C GLN A 86 -2.92 6.88 -10.09
N PHE A 87 -3.79 7.36 -10.98
CA PHE A 87 -4.72 8.44 -10.65
C PHE A 87 -5.81 7.91 -9.71
N TYR A 88 -6.13 8.70 -8.70
CA TYR A 88 -7.21 8.37 -7.78
C TYR A 88 -7.95 9.62 -7.33
N ARG A 89 -9.28 9.52 -7.30
CA ARG A 89 -10.14 10.56 -6.73
C ARG A 89 -10.76 10.02 -5.44
N TYR A 90 -10.45 10.67 -4.34
CA TYR A 90 -11.00 10.33 -3.04
C TYR A 90 -12.48 10.69 -2.95
N PRO A 91 -13.25 10.04 -2.04
CA PRO A 91 -14.66 10.37 -1.86
C PRO A 91 -14.94 11.83 -1.51
N ASN A 92 -13.98 12.53 -0.89
CA ASN A 92 -14.09 13.96 -0.57
C ASN A 92 -13.83 14.88 -1.77
N GLY A 93 -13.48 14.33 -2.94
CA GLY A 93 -13.19 15.07 -4.17
C GLY A 93 -11.72 15.39 -4.42
N ASP A 94 -10.84 15.09 -3.48
CA ASP A 94 -9.39 15.25 -3.68
C ASP A 94 -8.89 14.33 -4.78
N GLU A 95 -8.04 14.85 -5.66
CA GLU A 95 -7.44 14.09 -6.74
C GLU A 95 -5.93 13.99 -6.55
N VAL A 96 -5.39 12.80 -6.83
CA VAL A 96 -3.95 12.54 -6.78
C VAL A 96 -3.50 11.76 -8.00
N HIS A 97 -2.31 12.08 -8.49
CA HIS A 97 -1.53 11.21 -9.35
C HIS A 97 -0.41 10.62 -8.49
N ASN A 98 -0.51 9.34 -8.19
CA ASN A 98 0.44 8.67 -7.32
C ASN A 98 1.71 8.28 -8.08
N VAL A 99 2.85 8.50 -7.47
CA VAL A 99 4.09 7.77 -7.74
C VAL A 99 4.29 6.85 -6.56
N THR A 100 4.01 5.57 -6.74
CA THR A 100 3.95 4.59 -5.65
C THR A 100 5.19 3.71 -5.67
N ILE A 101 5.94 3.75 -4.57
CA ILE A 101 7.11 2.89 -4.35
C ILE A 101 6.64 1.70 -3.52
N VAL A 102 6.77 0.50 -4.08
CA VAL A 102 6.23 -0.73 -3.47
C VAL A 102 7.35 -1.62 -2.97
N TYR A 103 7.25 -2.00 -1.72
CA TYR A 103 8.16 -2.93 -1.06
C TYR A 103 7.45 -4.24 -0.70
N ILE A 104 8.24 -5.29 -0.60
CA ILE A 104 7.83 -6.57 -0.01
C ILE A 104 8.58 -6.72 1.31
N SER A 105 7.88 -7.13 2.36
CA SER A 105 8.48 -7.37 3.66
C SER A 105 7.73 -8.46 4.41
N HIS A 106 8.29 -8.86 5.55
CA HIS A 106 7.73 -9.88 6.43
C HIS A 106 7.58 -9.31 7.84
N ILE A 107 6.62 -9.84 8.57
CA ILE A 107 6.37 -9.46 9.97
C ILE A 107 7.56 -9.87 10.82
N GLN A 108 8.10 -8.93 11.58
CA GLN A 108 9.18 -9.15 12.52
C GLN A 108 8.71 -9.14 13.97
N GLY A 109 7.67 -8.37 14.28
CA GLY A 109 7.13 -8.28 15.62
C GLY A 109 5.85 -7.45 15.68
N GLY A 110 5.30 -7.34 16.88
CA GLY A 110 4.08 -6.57 17.14
C GLY A 110 2.80 -7.39 16.98
N GLU A 111 1.70 -6.75 17.30
CA GLU A 111 0.35 -7.29 17.15
C GLU A 111 -0.48 -6.35 16.30
N VAL A 112 -1.40 -6.90 15.49
CA VAL A 112 -2.24 -6.07 14.62
C VAL A 112 -3.17 -5.20 15.45
N ARG A 113 -3.00 -3.88 15.28
CA ARG A 113 -3.86 -2.83 15.83
C ARG A 113 -4.07 -1.80 14.75
N ILE A 114 -5.21 -1.88 14.07
CA ILE A 114 -5.49 -0.98 12.96
C ILE A 114 -5.80 0.43 13.43
N SER A 115 -5.40 1.42 12.61
CA SER A 115 -5.70 2.83 12.85
C SER A 115 -7.18 3.15 12.59
N ALA A 116 -7.61 4.35 12.96
CA ALA A 116 -8.98 4.82 12.75
C ALA A 116 -9.35 4.96 11.25
N GLU A 117 -8.38 4.95 10.36
CA GLU A 117 -8.59 5.01 8.90
C GLU A 117 -9.14 3.71 8.32
N HIS A 118 -9.08 2.61 9.09
CA HIS A 118 -9.47 1.27 8.67
C HIS A 118 -10.55 0.70 9.56
N THR A 119 -11.39 -0.18 8.98
CA THR A 119 -12.51 -0.83 9.69
C THR A 119 -12.27 -2.31 9.94
N ASP A 120 -11.36 -2.93 9.20
CA ASP A 120 -11.09 -4.36 9.28
C ASP A 120 -9.69 -4.67 8.76
N TRP A 121 -9.21 -5.89 9.04
CA TRP A 121 -7.94 -6.41 8.55
C TRP A 121 -7.99 -7.91 8.44
N LYS A 122 -7.22 -8.47 7.52
CA LYS A 122 -7.12 -9.92 7.39
C LYS A 122 -5.85 -10.31 6.63
N TYR A 123 -5.29 -11.47 6.97
CA TYR A 123 -4.30 -12.14 6.15
C TYR A 123 -5.00 -12.97 5.09
N PHE A 124 -4.67 -12.73 3.83
CA PHE A 124 -5.25 -13.44 2.68
C PHE A 124 -4.20 -14.33 2.02
N PRO A 125 -4.49 -15.62 1.83
CA PRO A 125 -3.72 -16.40 0.88
C PRO A 125 -3.76 -15.74 -0.50
N LEU A 126 -2.67 -15.79 -1.26
CA LEU A 126 -2.58 -15.10 -2.55
C LEU A 126 -3.62 -15.58 -3.58
N GLY A 127 -4.12 -16.81 -3.45
CA GLY A 127 -5.22 -17.29 -4.28
C GLY A 127 -6.61 -16.83 -3.84
N GLU A 128 -6.74 -16.13 -2.73
CA GLU A 128 -8.02 -15.74 -2.11
C GLU A 128 -8.13 -14.23 -1.88
N ILE A 129 -7.40 -13.43 -2.66
CA ILE A 129 -7.44 -11.97 -2.58
C ILE A 129 -8.87 -11.49 -2.89
N PRO A 130 -9.47 -10.61 -2.07
CA PRO A 130 -10.81 -10.13 -2.31
C PRO A 130 -10.92 -9.30 -3.60
N SER A 131 -12.11 -9.24 -4.17
CA SER A 131 -12.36 -8.47 -5.40
C SER A 131 -12.39 -6.95 -5.17
N ALA A 132 -12.82 -6.52 -3.99
CA ALA A 132 -12.93 -5.10 -3.64
C ALA A 132 -11.58 -4.53 -3.21
N ILE A 133 -10.67 -4.36 -4.16
CA ILE A 133 -9.33 -3.80 -3.96
C ILE A 133 -9.34 -2.32 -4.34
N SER A 134 -8.62 -1.50 -3.59
CA SER A 134 -8.43 -0.08 -3.93
C SER A 134 -7.89 0.08 -5.35
N PRO A 135 -8.52 0.93 -6.20
CA PRO A 135 -8.21 0.97 -7.62
C PRO A 135 -6.73 1.13 -7.98
N PRO A 136 -5.94 2.01 -7.36
CA PRO A 136 -4.52 2.13 -7.72
C PRO A 136 -3.69 0.89 -7.38
N ILE A 137 -4.17 0.04 -6.48
CA ILE A 137 -3.48 -1.18 -6.06
C ILE A 137 -3.74 -2.34 -7.03
N ILE A 138 -4.84 -2.32 -7.76
CA ILE A 138 -5.21 -3.41 -8.67
C ILE A 138 -4.09 -3.74 -9.67
N PRO A 139 -3.53 -2.79 -10.45
CA PRO A 139 -2.48 -3.11 -11.40
C PRO A 139 -1.19 -3.58 -10.73
N ILE A 140 -0.87 -3.06 -9.55
CA ILE A 140 0.31 -3.45 -8.78
C ILE A 140 0.18 -4.90 -8.30
N LEU A 141 -0.98 -5.24 -7.76
CA LEU A 141 -1.28 -6.59 -7.28
C LEU A 141 -1.30 -7.61 -8.44
N LYS A 142 -1.86 -7.25 -9.58
CA LYS A 142 -1.82 -8.08 -10.79
C LYS A 142 -0.40 -8.40 -11.22
N LYS A 143 0.49 -7.40 -11.17
CA LYS A 143 1.91 -7.62 -11.49
C LYS A 143 2.56 -8.56 -10.49
N LEU A 144 2.31 -8.40 -9.20
CA LEU A 144 2.85 -9.31 -8.18
C LEU A 144 2.39 -10.74 -8.43
N LEU A 145 1.10 -10.95 -8.63
CA LEU A 145 0.54 -12.29 -8.88
C LEU A 145 1.04 -12.89 -10.17
N GLY A 146 1.21 -12.08 -11.23
CA GLY A 146 1.78 -12.50 -12.50
C GLY A 146 3.24 -12.92 -12.39
N ASP A 147 4.06 -12.14 -11.69
CA ASP A 147 5.48 -12.46 -11.47
C ASP A 147 5.66 -13.76 -10.68
N LEU A 148 4.78 -14.03 -9.71
CA LEU A 148 4.80 -15.28 -8.94
C LEU A 148 4.42 -16.49 -9.78
N GLN A 149 3.45 -16.36 -10.69
CA GLN A 149 3.08 -17.42 -11.63
C GLN A 149 4.22 -17.72 -12.61
N ASP A 150 4.90 -16.71 -13.14
CA ASP A 150 6.03 -16.84 -14.05
C ASP A 150 7.19 -17.57 -13.38
N LYS A 151 7.48 -17.26 -12.11
CA LYS A 151 8.50 -17.99 -11.32
C LYS A 151 8.15 -19.45 -11.12
N GLN A 152 6.88 -19.80 -10.94
CA GLN A 152 6.42 -21.19 -10.84
C GLN A 152 6.50 -21.90 -12.18
N GLY A 153 6.16 -21.22 -13.28
CA GLY A 153 6.27 -21.75 -14.64
C GLY A 153 7.71 -22.02 -15.08
N GLY A 154 8.66 -21.17 -14.69
CA GLY A 154 10.10 -21.32 -14.97
C GLY A 154 10.77 -22.49 -14.28
N LYS A 155 10.13 -23.11 -13.28
CA LYS A 155 10.62 -24.32 -12.58
C LYS A 155 10.21 -25.62 -13.25
N ARG A 156 9.49 -25.58 -14.37
CA ARG A 156 8.99 -26.76 -15.09
C ARG A 156 9.82 -27.15 -16.31
N LEU A 157 10.98 -26.57 -16.44
CA LEU A 157 11.97 -26.97 -17.48
C LEU A 157 13.01 -27.91 -16.89
#